data_b4a271442dbb65a24b2f52340a14aa94
#
_entry.id   b4a271442dbb65a24b2f52340a14aa94
#
_cell.length_a   1.000
_cell.length_b   1.000
_cell.length_c   1.000
_cell.angle_alpha   90.00
_cell.angle_beta   90.00
_cell.angle_gamma   90.00
#
_symmetry.space_group_name_H-M   'P 1'
#
loop_
_entity.id
_entity.type
_entity.pdbx_description
1 polymer ?
#
loop_
_entity_poly.entity_id
_entity_poly.type
_entity_poly.pdbx_seq_one_letter_code
_entity_poly.pdbx_strand_id
1 'polypeptide(L)'
;MLRAQYALTSGPFRNFMKLSFLPIALSAALLGGVAHAEDDGHEGGHSRLRVHFSKSSETDLVTVVVGDFQRSPENNYLIGATWGHDLSDTLFGLPIPMTWHIGVPWFNERDFQQDGYGATTFVKANHRMRVPWTQKHIDLGLGEGLSYVSRIPTSEERDFEKKGEGIHSEKLMNYLEWTIDLPLRQFDALEPLFRNGGIEDMSVGFIVWHRSSVFGVFAETKGGVNFMGFGFEAKF
;
A
#
# COMPACT_ATOMS: atom_id res chain seq x y z
N MET A 1 43.55 -27.00 22.44
CA MET A 1 42.17 -27.11 22.90
C MET A 1 41.79 -25.83 23.60
N LEU A 2 41.10 -24.91 22.94
CA LEU A 2 40.53 -23.71 23.55
C LEU A 2 39.11 -23.59 22.99
N ARG A 3 38.12 -23.84 23.84
CA ARG A 3 36.68 -23.60 23.55
C ARG A 3 36.40 -22.12 23.82
N ALA A 4 36.07 -21.36 22.78
CA ALA A 4 35.50 -20.04 22.94
C ALA A 4 33.99 -20.17 23.21
N GLN A 5 33.55 -19.80 24.41
CA GLN A 5 32.16 -19.63 24.77
C GLN A 5 31.69 -18.27 24.21
N TYR A 6 30.78 -18.29 23.24
CA TYR A 6 30.08 -17.07 22.84
C TYR A 6 28.90 -16.83 23.79
N ALA A 7 29.04 -15.80 24.60
CA ALA A 7 27.96 -15.26 25.40
C ALA A 7 26.96 -14.54 24.46
N LEU A 8 25.75 -15.06 24.36
CA LEU A 8 24.62 -14.39 23.71
C LEU A 8 24.19 -13.21 24.61
N THR A 9 24.65 -12.01 24.28
CA THR A 9 24.13 -10.78 24.88
C THR A 9 22.72 -10.55 24.32
N SER A 10 21.76 -10.57 25.23
CA SER A 10 20.36 -10.19 24.95
C SER A 10 20.27 -8.69 24.64
N GLY A 11 20.41 -8.34 23.35
CA GLY A 11 20.31 -6.97 22.86
C GLY A 11 18.84 -6.53 22.65
N PRO A 12 18.60 -5.29 22.23
CA PRO A 12 17.34 -4.56 22.26
C PRO A 12 16.24 -5.08 21.31
N PHE A 13 16.41 -6.23 20.69
CA PHE A 13 15.47 -6.85 19.73
C PHE A 13 14.09 -7.22 20.31
N ARG A 14 13.98 -7.32 21.65
CA ARG A 14 12.72 -7.75 22.28
C ARG A 14 11.59 -6.72 22.24
N ASN A 15 11.91 -5.43 22.05
CA ASN A 15 10.91 -4.36 21.95
C ASN A 15 10.45 -4.08 20.50
N PHE A 16 11.25 -4.47 19.50
CA PHE A 16 10.88 -4.33 18.10
C PHE A 16 9.77 -5.30 17.68
N MET A 17 9.74 -6.51 18.26
CA MET A 17 8.73 -7.52 17.95
C MET A 17 7.31 -7.13 18.39
N LYS A 18 7.17 -6.28 19.42
CA LYS A 18 5.85 -5.82 19.89
C LYS A 18 5.20 -4.78 18.97
N LEU A 19 5.98 -3.98 18.23
CA LEU A 19 5.46 -3.03 17.24
C LEU A 19 5.07 -3.71 15.91
N SER A 20 5.68 -4.84 15.57
CA SER A 20 5.45 -5.54 14.30
C SER A 20 4.10 -6.27 14.22
N PHE A 21 3.45 -6.52 15.37
CA PHE A 21 2.11 -7.14 15.42
C PHE A 21 0.97 -6.11 15.36
N LEU A 22 1.26 -4.83 15.54
CA LEU A 22 0.25 -3.77 15.55
C LEU A 22 -0.48 -3.64 14.20
N PRO A 23 0.21 -3.61 13.03
CA PRO A 23 -0.46 -3.54 11.73
C PRO A 23 -1.33 -4.77 11.43
N ILE A 24 -0.87 -5.98 11.76
CA ILE A 24 -1.64 -7.21 11.53
C ILE A 24 -2.87 -7.27 12.44
N ALA A 25 -2.74 -6.87 13.69
CA ALA A 25 -3.86 -6.79 14.62
C ALA A 25 -4.88 -5.73 14.18
N LEU A 26 -4.42 -4.62 13.60
CA LEU A 26 -5.27 -3.57 13.05
C LEU A 26 -6.04 -4.08 11.83
N SER A 27 -5.39 -4.78 10.89
CA SER A 27 -6.04 -5.37 9.72
C SER A 27 -7.09 -6.42 10.11
N ALA A 28 -6.80 -7.29 11.09
CA ALA A 28 -7.73 -8.30 11.57
C ALA A 28 -8.94 -7.71 12.32
N ALA A 29 -8.72 -6.68 13.15
CA ALA A 29 -9.79 -6.00 13.88
C ALA A 29 -10.72 -5.22 12.93
N LEU A 30 -10.19 -4.63 11.86
CA LEU A 30 -10.97 -3.88 10.88
C LEU A 30 -11.79 -4.80 9.96
N LEU A 31 -11.27 -5.98 9.58
CA LEU A 31 -12.02 -6.98 8.81
C LEU A 31 -13.18 -7.60 9.63
N GLY A 32 -13.01 -7.74 10.95
CA GLY A 32 -14.07 -8.21 11.85
C GLY A 32 -15.18 -7.18 12.09
N GLY A 33 -14.87 -5.89 11.99
CA GLY A 33 -15.82 -4.80 12.21
C GLY A 33 -16.78 -4.54 11.04
N VAL A 34 -16.40 -4.91 9.83
CA VAL A 34 -17.22 -4.69 8.61
C VAL A 34 -18.52 -5.53 8.61
N ALA A 35 -18.58 -6.61 9.38
CA ALA A 35 -19.76 -7.48 9.44
C ALA A 35 -20.94 -6.92 10.28
N HIS A 36 -20.79 -5.79 10.99
CA HIS A 36 -21.79 -5.21 11.88
C HIS A 36 -21.89 -3.67 11.78
N ALA A 37 -21.62 -3.09 10.63
CA ALA A 37 -22.06 -1.71 10.38
C ALA A 37 -23.59 -1.74 10.19
N GLU A 38 -24.35 -1.64 11.27
CA GLU A 38 -25.74 -1.21 11.22
C GLU A 38 -25.76 0.18 10.58
N ASP A 39 -26.67 0.34 9.63
CA ASP A 39 -26.99 1.55 8.88
C ASP A 39 -27.47 2.68 9.85
N ASP A 40 -26.54 3.32 10.52
CA ASP A 40 -26.79 4.51 11.32
C ASP A 40 -26.82 5.75 10.40
N GLY A 41 -27.81 5.78 9.47
CA GLY A 41 -28.30 7.02 8.87
C GLY A 41 -27.27 8.01 8.29
N HIS A 42 -26.06 7.56 7.98
CA HIS A 42 -25.07 8.37 7.27
C HIS A 42 -25.50 8.48 5.81
N GLU A 43 -25.70 9.67 5.34
CA GLU A 43 -25.83 10.00 3.91
C GLU A 43 -24.76 9.25 3.15
N GLY A 44 -25.17 8.39 2.20
CA GLY A 44 -24.44 7.31 1.58
C GLY A 44 -22.96 7.62 1.33
N GLY A 45 -22.08 6.81 1.94
CA GLY A 45 -20.65 6.97 1.84
C GLY A 45 -20.16 7.01 0.40
N HIS A 46 -19.16 7.85 0.14
CA HIS A 46 -18.63 8.08 -1.20
C HIS A 46 -17.84 6.88 -1.69
N SER A 47 -17.96 6.59 -2.97
CA SER A 47 -17.13 5.59 -3.68
C SER A 47 -15.94 6.26 -4.35
N ARG A 48 -14.87 5.49 -4.54
CA ARG A 48 -13.63 5.93 -5.18
C ARG A 48 -13.16 4.90 -6.19
N LEU A 49 -12.63 5.36 -7.31
CA LEU A 49 -11.96 4.52 -8.29
C LEU A 49 -10.58 5.07 -8.56
N ARG A 50 -9.56 4.28 -8.29
CA ARG A 50 -8.16 4.61 -8.60
C ARG A 50 -7.65 3.71 -9.71
N VAL A 51 -6.91 4.29 -10.66
CA VAL A 51 -6.10 3.56 -11.63
C VAL A 51 -4.67 4.07 -11.54
N HIS A 52 -3.70 3.18 -11.52
CA HIS A 52 -2.29 3.57 -11.41
C HIS A 52 -1.38 2.72 -12.27
N PHE A 53 -0.24 3.32 -12.67
CA PHE A 53 0.88 2.66 -13.31
C PHE A 53 2.11 2.79 -12.42
N SER A 54 2.77 1.66 -12.13
CA SER A 54 3.90 1.61 -11.23
C SER A 54 4.98 0.69 -11.76
N LYS A 55 6.25 1.01 -11.49
CA LYS A 55 7.42 0.20 -11.85
C LYS A 55 8.05 -0.41 -10.61
N SER A 56 8.59 -1.61 -10.76
CA SER A 56 9.32 -2.29 -9.69
C SER A 56 10.58 -1.53 -9.30
N SER A 57 10.89 -1.56 -8.01
CA SER A 57 12.05 -0.93 -7.41
C SER A 57 12.80 -1.89 -6.50
N GLU A 58 14.13 -1.79 -6.49
CA GLU A 58 15.00 -2.47 -5.52
C GLU A 58 15.14 -1.72 -4.19
N THR A 59 14.63 -0.49 -4.13
CA THR A 59 14.77 0.36 -2.96
C THR A 59 13.91 -0.16 -1.81
N ASP A 60 14.46 -0.26 -0.62
CA ASP A 60 13.70 -0.57 0.60
C ASP A 60 12.62 0.49 0.85
N LEU A 61 11.47 0.06 1.37
CA LEU A 61 10.32 0.93 1.63
C LEU A 61 10.70 2.19 2.43
N VAL A 62 11.60 2.05 3.42
CA VAL A 62 12.02 3.17 4.26
C VAL A 62 12.82 4.21 3.47
N THR A 63 13.67 3.79 2.55
CA THR A 63 14.47 4.69 1.70
C THR A 63 13.66 5.34 0.58
N VAL A 64 12.57 4.72 0.14
CA VAL A 64 11.57 5.33 -0.75
C VAL A 64 11.02 6.63 -0.16
N VAL A 65 10.72 6.65 1.14
CA VAL A 65 10.16 7.82 1.83
C VAL A 65 11.12 9.02 1.80
N VAL A 66 12.42 8.76 1.74
CA VAL A 66 13.45 9.82 1.62
C VAL A 66 13.84 10.15 0.18
N GLY A 67 13.16 9.55 -0.82
CA GLY A 67 13.28 9.93 -2.23
C GLY A 67 14.35 9.18 -3.02
N ASP A 68 14.89 8.07 -2.50
CA ASP A 68 15.79 7.22 -3.27
C ASP A 68 14.98 6.17 -4.06
N PHE A 69 15.14 6.17 -5.39
CA PHE A 69 14.39 5.32 -6.31
C PHE A 69 15.33 4.58 -7.25
N GLN A 70 15.66 3.36 -6.91
CA GLN A 70 16.45 2.49 -7.77
C GLN A 70 15.53 1.52 -8.51
N ARG A 71 15.57 1.53 -9.83
CA ARG A 71 14.79 0.60 -10.65
C ARG A 71 15.30 -0.81 -10.49
N SER A 72 14.36 -1.75 -10.41
CA SER A 72 14.68 -3.17 -10.52
C SER A 72 15.26 -3.52 -11.90
N PRO A 73 16.28 -4.39 -11.99
CA PRO A 73 16.85 -4.86 -13.27
C PRO A 73 15.81 -5.47 -14.21
N GLU A 74 14.80 -6.16 -13.68
CA GLU A 74 13.70 -6.76 -14.44
C GLU A 74 12.87 -5.70 -15.16
N ASN A 75 12.86 -4.46 -14.62
CA ASN A 75 12.08 -3.34 -15.15
C ASN A 75 10.62 -3.70 -15.44
N ASN A 76 10.09 -4.69 -14.69
CA ASN A 76 8.70 -5.07 -14.72
C ASN A 76 7.82 -3.93 -14.17
N TYR A 77 6.55 -3.93 -14.55
CA TYR A 77 5.62 -2.89 -14.14
C TYR A 77 4.26 -3.48 -13.77
N LEU A 78 3.49 -2.69 -13.06
CA LEU A 78 2.16 -3.01 -12.58
C LEU A 78 1.18 -1.93 -13.05
N ILE A 79 0.01 -2.38 -13.54
CA ILE A 79 -1.17 -1.54 -13.72
C ILE A 79 -2.19 -2.03 -12.71
N GLY A 80 -2.65 -1.14 -11.84
CA GLY A 80 -3.65 -1.45 -10.82
C GLY A 80 -4.93 -0.65 -11.01
N ALA A 81 -6.06 -1.30 -10.77
CA ALA A 81 -7.35 -0.66 -10.59
C ALA A 81 -7.87 -0.99 -9.20
N THR A 82 -8.31 0.02 -8.45
CA THR A 82 -8.77 -0.13 -7.06
C THR A 82 -10.08 0.63 -6.90
N TRP A 83 -11.10 -0.06 -6.41
CA TRP A 83 -12.35 0.55 -5.95
C TRP A 83 -12.31 0.67 -4.43
N GLY A 84 -12.77 1.80 -3.91
CA GLY A 84 -12.85 2.07 -2.48
C GLY A 84 -14.18 2.66 -2.08
N HIS A 85 -14.50 2.55 -0.80
CA HIS A 85 -15.69 3.11 -0.19
C HIS A 85 -15.36 3.68 1.18
N ASP A 86 -16.03 4.78 1.57
CA ASP A 86 -15.81 5.40 2.87
C ASP A 86 -16.27 4.44 3.97
N LEU A 87 -15.45 4.28 5.00
CA LEU A 87 -15.65 3.34 6.11
C LEU A 87 -15.96 4.08 7.42
N SER A 88 -15.23 5.14 7.71
CA SER A 88 -15.35 5.94 8.92
C SER A 88 -14.68 7.29 8.74
N ASP A 89 -15.21 8.32 9.39
CA ASP A 89 -14.59 9.67 9.43
C ASP A 89 -13.49 9.77 10.49
N THR A 90 -13.34 8.74 11.33
CA THR A 90 -12.39 8.79 12.44
C THR A 90 -11.59 7.50 12.57
N LEU A 91 -10.35 7.62 13.04
CA LEU A 91 -9.49 6.52 13.48
C LEU A 91 -9.19 6.72 14.97
N PHE A 92 -9.66 5.81 15.84
CA PHE A 92 -9.49 5.90 17.31
C PHE A 92 -9.94 7.25 17.91
N GLY A 93 -11.00 7.85 17.33
CA GLY A 93 -11.51 9.16 17.77
C GLY A 93 -10.74 10.38 17.25
N LEU A 94 -9.68 10.17 16.47
CA LEU A 94 -8.98 11.23 15.73
C LEU A 94 -9.69 11.49 14.40
N PRO A 95 -9.73 12.73 13.89
CA PRO A 95 -10.36 13.06 12.61
C PRO A 95 -9.48 12.61 11.43
N ILE A 96 -9.35 11.32 11.28
CA ILE A 96 -8.59 10.64 10.20
C ILE A 96 -9.58 9.75 9.45
N PRO A 97 -10.08 10.19 8.28
CA PRO A 97 -11.01 9.40 7.49
C PRO A 97 -10.40 8.07 7.05
N MET A 98 -11.21 7.03 7.14
CA MET A 98 -10.86 5.67 6.76
C MET A 98 -11.69 5.24 5.56
N THR A 99 -11.06 4.53 4.64
CA THR A 99 -11.72 3.96 3.47
C THR A 99 -11.34 2.48 3.33
N TRP A 100 -12.30 1.64 2.94
CA TRP A 100 -12.02 0.25 2.59
C TRP A 100 -11.85 0.13 1.07
N HIS A 101 -10.92 -0.70 0.63
CA HIS A 101 -10.55 -0.85 -0.76
C HIS A 101 -10.45 -2.32 -1.18
N ILE A 102 -10.78 -2.55 -2.45
CA ILE A 102 -10.52 -3.79 -3.18
C ILE A 102 -9.83 -3.44 -4.50
N GLY A 103 -8.78 -4.16 -4.87
CA GLY A 103 -7.97 -3.85 -6.05
C GLY A 103 -7.61 -5.08 -6.87
N VAL A 104 -7.35 -4.85 -8.15
CA VAL A 104 -6.88 -5.86 -9.11
C VAL A 104 -5.62 -5.34 -9.78
N PRO A 105 -4.43 -5.76 -9.36
CA PRO A 105 -3.17 -5.49 -10.05
C PRO A 105 -2.96 -6.49 -11.20
N TRP A 106 -2.44 -6.00 -12.32
CA TRP A 106 -1.85 -6.78 -13.41
C TRP A 106 -0.37 -6.46 -13.50
N PHE A 107 0.47 -7.51 -13.54
CA PHE A 107 1.92 -7.42 -13.57
C PHE A 107 2.42 -7.79 -14.96
N ASN A 108 3.14 -6.91 -15.63
CA ASN A 108 3.88 -7.22 -16.84
C ASN A 108 5.33 -7.55 -16.48
N GLU A 109 5.72 -8.78 -16.73
CA GLU A 109 7.01 -9.35 -16.33
C GLU A 109 8.11 -9.21 -17.37
N ARG A 110 7.88 -8.45 -18.46
CA ARG A 110 8.89 -8.10 -19.46
C ARG A 110 9.66 -9.31 -20.00
N ASP A 111 8.97 -10.40 -20.29
CA ASP A 111 9.51 -11.66 -20.81
C ASP A 111 10.37 -12.47 -19.83
N PHE A 112 10.58 -12.03 -18.60
CA PHE A 112 11.22 -12.85 -17.55
C PHE A 112 10.36 -14.04 -17.16
N GLN A 113 9.05 -13.85 -17.15
CA GLN A 113 8.04 -14.90 -16.98
C GLN A 113 6.72 -14.44 -17.64
N GLN A 114 5.71 -15.32 -17.61
CA GLN A 114 4.35 -14.94 -18.03
C GLN A 114 3.78 -13.87 -17.09
N ASP A 115 3.05 -12.92 -17.66
CA ASP A 115 2.33 -11.91 -16.90
C ASP A 115 1.43 -12.52 -15.83
N GLY A 116 1.30 -11.79 -14.72
CA GLY A 116 0.49 -12.17 -13.57
C GLY A 116 -0.62 -11.18 -13.31
N TYR A 117 -1.57 -11.59 -12.50
CA TYR A 117 -2.60 -10.72 -11.91
C TYR A 117 -2.77 -11.05 -10.44
N GLY A 118 -3.44 -10.17 -9.72
CA GLY A 118 -3.67 -10.36 -8.29
C GLY A 118 -4.98 -9.76 -7.83
N ALA A 119 -5.15 -9.82 -6.53
CA ALA A 119 -6.21 -9.13 -5.81
C ALA A 119 -5.64 -8.53 -4.53
N THR A 120 -6.10 -7.35 -4.16
CA THR A 120 -5.78 -6.71 -2.88
C THR A 120 -7.06 -6.34 -2.16
N THR A 121 -7.04 -6.40 -0.83
CA THR A 121 -8.07 -5.78 0.01
C THR A 121 -7.39 -5.11 1.20
N PHE A 122 -7.77 -3.89 1.50
CA PHE A 122 -7.08 -3.10 2.52
C PHE A 122 -7.97 -1.97 3.06
N VAL A 123 -7.60 -1.48 4.23
CA VAL A 123 -8.16 -0.26 4.80
C VAL A 123 -7.10 0.83 4.72
N LYS A 124 -7.52 2.02 4.32
CA LYS A 124 -6.64 3.17 4.11
C LYS A 124 -7.05 4.32 5.01
N ALA A 125 -6.10 4.82 5.78
CA ALA A 125 -6.21 6.07 6.51
C ALA A 125 -5.79 7.23 5.60
N ASN A 126 -6.56 8.32 5.60
CA ASN A 126 -6.31 9.49 4.77
C ASN A 126 -6.10 10.72 5.66
N HIS A 127 -5.07 11.50 5.37
CA HIS A 127 -4.77 12.72 6.10
C HIS A 127 -4.56 13.88 5.13
N ARG A 128 -5.38 14.91 5.27
CA ARG A 128 -5.25 16.14 4.47
C ARG A 128 -4.24 17.08 5.10
N MET A 129 -3.21 17.43 4.36
CA MET A 129 -2.17 18.35 4.78
C MET A 129 -2.18 19.62 3.92
N ARG A 130 -2.21 20.78 4.58
CA ARG A 130 -2.11 22.06 3.89
C ARG A 130 -0.67 22.31 3.45
N VAL A 131 -0.48 22.71 2.20
CA VAL A 131 0.83 23.11 1.69
C VAL A 131 1.17 24.50 2.25
N PRO A 132 2.31 24.66 2.96
CA PRO A 132 2.72 25.94 3.54
C PRO A 132 2.71 27.08 2.51
N TRP A 133 2.32 28.28 2.95
CA TRP A 133 2.26 29.52 2.16
C TRP A 133 1.30 29.48 0.95
N THR A 134 0.47 28.44 0.84
CA THR A 134 -0.56 28.33 -0.21
C THR A 134 -1.93 28.09 0.41
N GLN A 135 -2.99 28.24 -0.42
CA GLN A 135 -4.34 27.79 -0.04
C GLN A 135 -4.59 26.33 -0.46
N LYS A 136 -3.57 25.67 -1.03
CA LYS A 136 -3.66 24.31 -1.58
C LYS A 136 -3.36 23.27 -0.51
N HIS A 137 -3.81 22.06 -0.75
CA HIS A 137 -3.57 20.90 0.10
C HIS A 137 -3.15 19.69 -0.72
N ILE A 138 -2.54 18.73 -0.04
CA ILE A 138 -2.26 17.37 -0.53
C ILE A 138 -2.91 16.39 0.43
N ASP A 139 -3.31 15.25 -0.08
CA ASP A 139 -3.84 14.15 0.72
C ASP A 139 -2.78 13.05 0.81
N LEU A 140 -2.45 12.66 2.04
CA LEU A 140 -1.55 11.56 2.36
C LEU A 140 -2.40 10.34 2.69
N GLY A 141 -2.08 9.19 2.09
CA GLY A 141 -2.77 7.94 2.34
C GLY A 141 -1.84 6.86 2.82
N LEU A 142 -2.25 6.09 3.82
CA LEU A 142 -1.58 4.89 4.28
C LEU A 142 -2.60 3.75 4.37
N GLY A 143 -2.42 2.74 3.52
CA GLY A 143 -3.26 1.55 3.45
C GLY A 143 -2.54 0.31 3.95
N GLU A 144 -3.27 -0.58 4.63
CA GLU A 144 -2.77 -1.83 5.17
C GLU A 144 -3.80 -2.94 4.92
N GLY A 145 -3.33 -4.12 4.48
CA GLY A 145 -4.21 -5.24 4.20
C GLY A 145 -3.52 -6.47 3.64
N LEU A 146 -4.18 -7.15 2.71
CA LEU A 146 -3.72 -8.39 2.12
C LEU A 146 -3.60 -8.28 0.60
N SER A 147 -2.62 -8.98 0.04
CA SER A 147 -2.41 -9.12 -1.40
C SER A 147 -2.23 -10.59 -1.76
N TYR A 148 -3.01 -11.04 -2.73
CA TYR A 148 -2.83 -12.34 -3.39
C TYR A 148 -2.37 -12.11 -4.83
N VAL A 149 -1.45 -12.95 -5.33
CA VAL A 149 -0.98 -12.93 -6.72
C VAL A 149 -1.07 -14.31 -7.35
N SER A 150 -1.45 -14.36 -8.63
CA SER A 150 -1.48 -15.61 -9.40
C SER A 150 -0.07 -16.17 -9.65
N ARG A 151 0.91 -15.25 -9.81
CA ARG A 151 2.35 -15.50 -9.93
C ARG A 151 3.10 -14.51 -9.06
N ILE A 152 4.16 -14.95 -8.41
CA ILE A 152 5.06 -14.07 -7.66
C ILE A 152 5.83 -13.22 -8.68
N PRO A 153 5.84 -11.88 -8.55
CA PRO A 153 6.62 -11.01 -9.43
C PRO A 153 8.11 -11.37 -9.43
N THR A 154 8.76 -11.39 -10.59
CA THR A 154 10.16 -11.78 -10.73
C THR A 154 11.09 -10.94 -9.84
N SER A 155 10.82 -9.64 -9.73
CA SER A 155 11.58 -8.74 -8.85
C SER A 155 11.42 -9.08 -7.36
N GLU A 156 10.27 -9.60 -6.96
CA GLU A 156 10.01 -10.06 -5.59
C GLU A 156 10.74 -11.37 -5.30
N GLU A 157 10.63 -12.36 -6.20
CA GLU A 157 11.30 -13.64 -6.05
C GLU A 157 12.80 -13.46 -5.93
N ARG A 158 13.41 -12.63 -6.79
CA ARG A 158 14.83 -12.27 -6.71
C ARG A 158 15.22 -11.64 -5.37
N ASP A 159 14.36 -10.83 -4.75
CA ASP A 159 14.63 -10.24 -3.43
C ASP A 159 14.70 -11.32 -2.35
N PHE A 160 13.88 -12.36 -2.47
CA PHE A 160 13.92 -13.50 -1.55
C PHE A 160 15.14 -14.39 -1.81
N GLU A 161 15.47 -14.72 -3.05
CA GLU A 161 16.63 -15.53 -3.44
C GLU A 161 17.96 -14.93 -2.95
N LYS A 162 18.09 -13.59 -2.95
CA LYS A 162 19.26 -12.89 -2.38
C LYS A 162 19.48 -13.17 -0.89
N LYS A 163 18.49 -13.67 -0.17
CA LYS A 163 18.54 -13.91 1.28
C LYS A 163 18.97 -15.32 1.64
N GLY A 164 18.93 -16.25 0.69
CA GLY A 164 19.40 -17.60 0.87
C GLY A 164 18.85 -18.56 -0.20
N GLU A 165 19.60 -19.62 -0.46
CA GLU A 165 19.19 -20.68 -1.38
C GLU A 165 17.92 -21.40 -0.88
N GLY A 166 16.92 -21.56 -1.73
CA GLY A 166 15.65 -22.21 -1.41
C GLY A 166 14.66 -21.33 -0.65
N ILE A 167 14.96 -20.03 -0.46
CA ILE A 167 14.04 -19.08 0.16
C ILE A 167 13.18 -18.44 -0.93
N HIS A 168 11.87 -18.58 -0.82
CA HIS A 168 10.89 -18.11 -1.81
C HIS A 168 9.86 -17.18 -1.19
N SER A 169 9.23 -16.36 -2.02
CA SER A 169 8.08 -15.56 -1.64
C SER A 169 6.80 -16.39 -1.66
N GLU A 170 5.73 -15.84 -1.10
CA GLU A 170 4.41 -16.46 -1.03
C GLU A 170 3.37 -15.71 -1.87
N LYS A 171 2.37 -16.44 -2.38
CA LYS A 171 1.29 -15.84 -3.18
C LYS A 171 0.40 -14.91 -2.35
N LEU A 172 0.14 -15.26 -1.10
CA LEU A 172 -0.60 -14.44 -0.15
C LEU A 172 0.38 -13.75 0.78
N MET A 173 0.41 -12.42 0.74
CA MET A 173 1.29 -11.61 1.57
C MET A 173 0.56 -10.39 2.12
N ASN A 174 1.17 -9.73 3.08
CA ASN A 174 0.74 -8.42 3.52
C ASN A 174 0.83 -7.41 2.36
N TYR A 175 -0.13 -6.51 2.33
CA TYR A 175 -0.20 -5.38 1.43
C TYR A 175 -0.07 -4.08 2.20
N LEU A 176 0.79 -3.18 1.71
CA LEU A 176 0.89 -1.82 2.19
C LEU A 176 0.85 -0.86 1.01
N GLU A 177 0.02 0.16 1.11
CA GLU A 177 -0.07 1.25 0.15
C GLU A 177 0.30 2.56 0.81
N TRP A 178 1.12 3.34 0.15
CA TRP A 178 1.37 4.73 0.53
C TRP A 178 1.11 5.64 -0.66
N THR A 179 0.38 6.74 -0.42
CA THR A 179 0.05 7.70 -1.49
C THR A 179 0.29 9.13 -1.05
N ILE A 180 0.66 9.96 -2.02
CA ILE A 180 0.66 11.42 -1.93
C ILE A 180 -0.18 11.92 -3.10
N ASP A 181 -1.35 12.45 -2.83
CA ASP A 181 -2.33 12.83 -3.82
C ASP A 181 -2.54 14.35 -3.84
N LEU A 182 -2.64 14.91 -5.04
CA LEU A 182 -2.98 16.29 -5.29
C LEU A 182 -4.44 16.36 -5.78
N PRO A 183 -5.40 16.77 -4.92
CA PRO A 183 -6.78 16.95 -5.33
C PRO A 183 -6.90 18.06 -6.39
N LEU A 184 -7.61 17.77 -7.47
CA LEU A 184 -7.69 18.66 -8.64
C LEU A 184 -8.79 19.70 -8.53
N ARG A 185 -9.83 19.45 -7.72
CA ARG A 185 -10.93 20.38 -7.51
C ARG A 185 -10.50 21.73 -6.89
N GLN A 186 -9.36 21.76 -6.23
CA GLN A 186 -8.79 23.00 -5.68
C GLN A 186 -8.22 23.96 -6.74
N PHE A 187 -8.26 23.61 -8.03
CA PHE A 187 -7.80 24.44 -9.14
C PHE A 187 -8.99 24.92 -9.96
N ASP A 188 -9.31 26.22 -9.92
CA ASP A 188 -10.45 26.83 -10.59
C ASP A 188 -10.51 26.52 -12.10
N ALA A 189 -9.33 26.42 -12.74
CA ALA A 189 -9.22 26.06 -14.15
C ALA A 189 -9.74 24.65 -14.48
N LEU A 190 -9.82 23.76 -13.48
CA LEU A 190 -10.28 22.37 -13.64
C LEU A 190 -11.72 22.18 -13.16
N GLU A 191 -12.35 23.21 -12.56
CA GLU A 191 -13.73 23.15 -12.08
C GLU A 191 -14.74 22.63 -13.11
N PRO A 192 -14.63 22.98 -14.42
CA PRO A 192 -15.57 22.47 -15.43
C PRO A 192 -15.59 20.94 -15.54
N LEU A 193 -14.52 20.23 -15.16
CA LEU A 193 -14.46 18.76 -15.17
C LEU A 193 -15.44 18.13 -14.15
N PHE A 194 -15.78 18.86 -13.08
CA PHE A 194 -16.58 18.39 -11.96
C PHE A 194 -18.06 18.77 -12.07
N ARG A 195 -18.42 19.75 -12.94
CA ARG A 195 -19.79 20.30 -13.01
C ARG A 195 -20.84 19.35 -13.53
N ASN A 196 -20.51 18.41 -14.40
CA ASN A 196 -21.48 17.68 -15.21
C ASN A 196 -21.41 16.15 -15.09
N GLY A 197 -20.56 15.60 -14.23
CA GLY A 197 -20.19 14.18 -14.31
C GLY A 197 -20.52 13.29 -13.11
N GLY A 198 -21.14 13.80 -12.06
CA GLY A 198 -21.30 13.01 -10.83
C GLY A 198 -19.96 12.70 -10.13
N ILE A 199 -18.87 13.31 -10.57
CA ILE A 199 -17.55 13.22 -9.96
C ILE A 199 -17.41 14.36 -8.96
N GLU A 200 -17.24 14.03 -7.69
CA GLU A 200 -17.07 15.02 -6.63
C GLU A 200 -15.67 15.63 -6.64
N ASP A 201 -14.67 14.80 -6.81
CA ASP A 201 -13.26 15.22 -6.89
C ASP A 201 -12.47 14.22 -7.74
N MET A 202 -11.32 14.66 -8.24
CA MET A 202 -10.30 13.84 -8.84
C MET A 202 -8.97 14.19 -8.21
N SER A 203 -8.09 13.23 -8.10
CA SER A 203 -6.72 13.47 -7.70
C SER A 203 -5.74 12.80 -8.64
N VAL A 204 -4.56 13.39 -8.75
CA VAL A 204 -3.38 12.78 -9.35
C VAL A 204 -2.31 12.66 -8.28
N GLY A 205 -1.66 11.52 -8.18
CA GLY A 205 -0.70 11.33 -7.11
C GLY A 205 0.31 10.23 -7.33
N PHE A 206 1.31 10.26 -6.47
CA PHE A 206 2.32 9.23 -6.37
C PHE A 206 1.80 8.09 -5.52
N ILE A 207 2.15 6.86 -5.90
CA ILE A 207 1.78 5.63 -5.16
C ILE A 207 3.00 4.73 -4.99
N VAL A 208 3.12 4.18 -3.80
CA VAL A 208 3.95 3.01 -3.50
C VAL A 208 3.00 1.86 -3.21
N TRP A 209 3.04 0.85 -4.06
CA TRP A 209 2.37 -0.42 -3.92
C TRP A 209 3.39 -1.43 -3.39
N HIS A 210 3.19 -1.94 -2.19
CA HIS A 210 4.19 -2.78 -1.52
C HIS A 210 3.58 -4.10 -1.06
N ARG A 211 4.30 -5.19 -1.32
CA ARG A 211 4.04 -6.50 -0.72
C ARG A 211 5.17 -6.86 0.22
N SER A 212 4.83 -7.46 1.35
CA SER A 212 5.80 -7.78 2.39
C SER A 212 5.45 -9.07 3.13
N SER A 213 6.46 -9.80 3.52
CA SER A 213 6.33 -10.95 4.42
C SER A 213 6.09 -10.56 5.89
N VAL A 214 6.07 -9.26 6.22
CA VAL A 214 5.95 -8.74 7.59
C VAL A 214 6.88 -9.48 8.55
N PHE A 215 8.19 -9.33 8.30
CA PHE A 215 9.24 -9.95 9.12
C PHE A 215 9.14 -11.47 9.27
N GLY A 216 8.65 -12.17 8.25
CA GLY A 216 8.55 -13.63 8.25
C GLY A 216 7.22 -14.18 8.76
N VAL A 217 6.17 -13.36 8.86
CA VAL A 217 4.83 -13.84 9.22
C VAL A 217 4.14 -14.52 8.04
N PHE A 218 4.32 -13.99 6.82
CA PHE A 218 3.71 -14.52 5.59
C PHE A 218 4.66 -15.35 4.74
N ALA A 219 5.98 -15.33 5.02
CA ALA A 219 6.98 -16.15 4.34
C ALA A 219 8.12 -16.47 5.31
N GLU A 220 9.02 -17.39 4.94
CA GLU A 220 10.08 -17.90 5.81
C GLU A 220 11.08 -16.82 6.27
N THR A 221 11.20 -15.72 5.55
CA THR A 221 12.13 -14.63 5.87
C THR A 221 11.55 -13.25 5.56
N LYS A 222 12.28 -12.21 5.92
CA LYS A 222 11.95 -10.84 5.55
C LYS A 222 12.14 -10.65 4.05
N GLY A 223 11.15 -10.09 3.37
CA GLY A 223 11.22 -9.82 1.95
C GLY A 223 9.97 -9.10 1.47
N GLY A 224 10.05 -8.66 0.23
CA GLY A 224 8.94 -7.99 -0.41
C GLY A 224 9.37 -7.27 -1.69
N VAL A 225 8.42 -6.62 -2.32
CA VAL A 225 8.64 -5.82 -3.52
C VAL A 225 7.94 -4.48 -3.41
N ASN A 226 8.57 -3.46 -3.95
CA ASN A 226 7.99 -2.15 -4.14
C ASN A 226 7.69 -1.91 -5.62
N PHE A 227 6.48 -1.48 -5.93
CA PHE A 227 6.12 -0.87 -7.20
C PHE A 227 5.77 0.59 -6.96
N MET A 228 6.46 1.50 -7.65
CA MET A 228 6.31 2.93 -7.47
C MET A 228 5.88 3.60 -8.75
N GLY A 229 4.94 4.52 -8.65
CA GLY A 229 4.41 5.18 -9.83
C GLY A 229 3.41 6.28 -9.55
N PHE A 230 2.55 6.49 -10.53
CA PHE A 230 1.53 7.53 -10.47
C PHE A 230 0.15 6.96 -10.79
N GLY A 231 -0.87 7.59 -10.23
CA GLY A 231 -2.25 7.20 -10.45
C GLY A 231 -3.19 8.38 -10.48
N PHE A 232 -4.41 8.08 -10.92
CA PHE A 232 -5.56 8.97 -10.85
C PHE A 232 -6.62 8.33 -9.98
N GLU A 233 -7.25 9.10 -9.12
CA GLU A 233 -8.40 8.67 -8.33
C GLU A 233 -9.58 9.61 -8.62
N ALA A 234 -10.75 9.06 -8.85
CA ALA A 234 -12.01 9.78 -8.93
C ALA A 234 -12.87 9.41 -7.72
N LYS A 235 -13.49 10.41 -7.10
CA LYS A 235 -14.45 10.29 -6.01
C LYS A 235 -15.85 10.62 -6.52
N PHE A 236 -16.85 9.79 -6.15
CA PHE A 236 -18.26 9.89 -6.58
C PHE A 236 -19.19 10.02 -5.39
#